data_09d23ab4349d40c1a2210de691c98df6
#
_entry.id   09d23ab4349d40c1a2210de691c98df6
#
_cell.length_a   1.000
_cell.length_b   1.000
_cell.length_c   1.000
_cell.angle_alpha   90.00
_cell.angle_beta   90.00
_cell.angle_gamma   90.00
#
_symmetry.space_group_name_H-M   'P 1'
#
loop_
_entity.id
_entity.type
_entity.pdbx_description
1 polymer ?
#
loop_
_entity_poly.entity_id
_entity_poly.type
_entity_poly.pdbx_seq_one_letter_code
_entity_poly.pdbx_strand_id
1 'polypeptide(L)'
;HLLECGGQGAGGNYMYDWRSVPQMENLGFPIAELTDKTFEITKAPDCGGVICEQSCKEQFLYEVLDPANNLTPDVNVDISNATITQVGDNRVRIDHIHGKEKPDTLKLCVGYHKGWKTVSMLSFAWPDAYEKAQYCADIIMKKMKQKGMKADDVHISFIGLNSLHLNVADMSEEALKNLNECVMRIAVFSEDKNECAKIIPEISPMQLNGPPGASFFGGRARVQEVMALWPTSVPREAVEIKSHIITI
;
A
#
# COMPACT_ATOMS: atom_id res chain seq x y z
N HIS A 1 6.91 -17.13 -2.68
CA HIS A 1 6.66 -15.78 -3.20
C HIS A 1 5.45 -15.71 -4.13
N LEU A 2 5.32 -16.65 -5.08
CA LEU A 2 4.18 -16.73 -5.99
C LEU A 2 2.84 -17.07 -5.31
N LEU A 3 2.89 -17.66 -4.13
CA LEU A 3 1.73 -17.97 -3.30
C LEU A 3 1.43 -16.92 -2.24
N GLU A 4 2.31 -15.94 -2.11
CA GLU A 4 2.16 -14.82 -1.19
C GLU A 4 1.11 -13.81 -1.68
N CYS A 5 0.64 -12.94 -0.79
CA CYS A 5 -0.33 -11.87 -1.10
C CYS A 5 -1.68 -12.37 -1.65
N GLY A 6 -2.13 -13.51 -1.18
CA GLY A 6 -3.46 -14.02 -1.48
C GLY A 6 -3.67 -14.37 -2.95
N GLY A 7 -4.72 -13.86 -3.54
CA GLY A 7 -5.07 -14.11 -4.94
C GLY A 7 -4.29 -13.30 -5.98
N GLN A 8 -3.25 -12.55 -5.59
CA GLN A 8 -2.53 -11.68 -6.55
C GLN A 8 -1.89 -12.48 -7.68
N GLY A 9 -1.25 -13.62 -7.38
CA GLY A 9 -0.72 -14.52 -8.40
C GLY A 9 -1.78 -15.11 -9.32
N ALA A 10 -3.04 -15.15 -8.88
CA ALA A 10 -4.19 -15.60 -9.66
C ALA A 10 -4.96 -14.45 -10.34
N GLY A 11 -4.35 -13.30 -10.52
CA GLY A 11 -4.92 -12.15 -11.23
C GLY A 11 -5.56 -11.10 -10.34
N GLY A 12 -5.45 -11.20 -9.01
CA GLY A 12 -5.75 -10.09 -8.12
C GLY A 12 -4.74 -8.95 -8.35
N ASN A 13 -5.21 -7.71 -8.33
CA ASN A 13 -4.35 -6.54 -8.61
C ASN A 13 -3.60 -6.61 -9.96
N TYR A 14 -4.19 -7.26 -10.93
CA TYR A 14 -3.57 -7.49 -12.24
C TYR A 14 -3.49 -6.20 -13.06
N MET A 15 -2.31 -5.63 -13.18
CA MET A 15 -2.10 -4.31 -13.79
C MET A 15 -2.21 -4.34 -15.32
N TYR A 16 -1.80 -5.44 -15.96
CA TYR A 16 -1.80 -5.54 -17.42
C TYR A 16 -3.20 -5.46 -18.01
N ASP A 17 -4.12 -6.29 -17.51
CA ASP A 17 -5.52 -6.27 -17.92
C ASP A 17 -6.46 -6.83 -16.85
N TRP A 18 -6.73 -6.04 -15.83
CA TRP A 18 -7.62 -6.43 -14.74
C TRP A 18 -9.06 -6.76 -15.19
N ARG A 19 -9.49 -6.23 -16.35
CA ARG A 19 -10.84 -6.48 -16.89
C ARG A 19 -10.98 -7.89 -17.46
N SER A 20 -9.88 -8.53 -17.85
CA SER A 20 -9.88 -9.90 -18.36
C SER A 20 -9.97 -10.96 -17.27
N VAL A 21 -9.85 -10.56 -15.99
CA VAL A 21 -9.88 -11.49 -14.85
C VAL A 21 -11.31 -11.93 -14.58
N PRO A 22 -11.68 -13.23 -14.79
CA PRO A 22 -13.03 -13.69 -14.58
C PRO A 22 -13.35 -13.85 -13.09
N GLN A 23 -14.59 -13.60 -12.70
CA GLN A 23 -15.12 -13.85 -11.35
C GLN A 23 -14.19 -13.36 -10.24
N MET A 24 -13.79 -12.09 -10.28
CA MET A 24 -12.88 -11.51 -9.29
C MET A 24 -13.45 -11.58 -7.87
N GLU A 25 -14.77 -11.60 -7.73
CA GLU A 25 -15.49 -11.82 -6.46
C GLU A 25 -15.32 -13.23 -5.86
N ASN A 26 -14.88 -14.19 -6.67
CA ASN A 26 -14.59 -15.57 -6.27
C ASN A 26 -13.11 -15.94 -6.52
N LEU A 27 -12.23 -14.97 -6.39
CA LEU A 27 -10.81 -15.14 -6.66
C LEU A 27 -10.17 -16.15 -5.71
N GLY A 28 -9.59 -17.20 -6.26
CA GLY A 28 -8.88 -18.22 -5.49
C GLY A 28 -7.39 -17.90 -5.30
N PHE A 29 -6.76 -18.64 -4.39
CA PHE A 29 -5.30 -18.60 -4.24
C PHE A 29 -4.62 -19.40 -5.36
N PRO A 30 -3.41 -19.01 -5.79
CA PRO A 30 -2.60 -19.85 -6.64
C PRO A 30 -2.16 -21.12 -5.90
N ILE A 31 -1.94 -22.18 -6.65
CA ILE A 31 -1.48 -23.49 -6.18
C ILE A 31 -0.15 -23.79 -6.86
N ALA A 32 0.87 -24.13 -6.08
CA ALA A 32 2.15 -24.63 -6.60
C ALA A 32 2.13 -26.15 -6.65
N GLU A 33 2.41 -26.70 -7.83
CA GLU A 33 2.63 -28.13 -8.03
C GLU A 33 4.12 -28.37 -8.29
N LEU A 34 4.74 -29.15 -7.40
CA LEU A 34 6.17 -29.45 -7.40
C LEU A 34 6.37 -30.94 -7.68
N THR A 35 7.24 -31.23 -8.62
CA THR A 35 7.74 -32.58 -8.89
C THR A 35 9.27 -32.56 -8.90
N ASP A 36 9.89 -33.71 -9.05
CA ASP A 36 11.36 -33.79 -9.21
C ASP A 36 11.90 -33.04 -10.44
N LYS A 37 11.01 -32.67 -11.38
CA LYS A 37 11.38 -32.10 -12.68
C LYS A 37 10.69 -30.77 -13.00
N THR A 38 9.58 -30.46 -12.35
CA THR A 38 8.76 -29.30 -12.72
C THR A 38 8.31 -28.51 -11.51
N PHE A 39 8.23 -27.21 -11.70
CA PHE A 39 7.56 -26.28 -10.81
C PHE A 39 6.49 -25.56 -11.61
N GLU A 40 5.21 -25.80 -11.28
CA GLU A 40 4.08 -25.25 -12.00
C GLU A 40 3.16 -24.52 -11.06
N ILE A 41 2.58 -23.41 -11.53
CA ILE A 41 1.56 -22.63 -10.83
C ILE A 41 0.23 -22.83 -11.52
N THR A 42 -0.78 -23.13 -10.74
CA THR A 42 -2.18 -23.29 -11.19
C THR A 42 -3.15 -22.73 -10.13
N LYS A 43 -4.43 -22.94 -10.30
CA LYS A 43 -5.50 -22.59 -9.33
C LYS A 43 -6.55 -23.68 -9.23
N ALA A 44 -7.38 -23.62 -8.21
CA ALA A 44 -8.54 -24.53 -8.09
C ALA A 44 -9.52 -24.32 -9.28
N PRO A 45 -10.11 -25.38 -9.82
CA PRO A 45 -10.96 -25.31 -11.01
C PRO A 45 -12.22 -24.45 -10.81
N ASP A 46 -12.78 -24.45 -9.60
CA ASP A 46 -14.05 -23.77 -9.27
C ASP A 46 -13.87 -22.33 -8.78
N CYS A 47 -12.64 -21.80 -8.87
CA CYS A 47 -12.34 -20.42 -8.50
C CYS A 47 -12.25 -19.51 -9.72
N GLY A 48 -12.62 -18.24 -9.53
CA GLY A 48 -12.31 -17.16 -10.45
C GLY A 48 -10.80 -16.91 -10.58
N GLY A 49 -10.44 -15.88 -11.30
CA GLY A 49 -9.05 -15.52 -11.53
C GLY A 49 -8.43 -16.16 -12.78
N VAL A 50 -7.22 -15.74 -13.08
CA VAL A 50 -6.43 -16.18 -14.23
C VAL A 50 -5.00 -16.45 -13.84
N ILE A 51 -4.49 -17.63 -14.16
CA ILE A 51 -3.06 -17.95 -14.10
C ILE A 51 -2.51 -17.95 -15.51
N CYS A 52 -1.70 -16.95 -15.82
CA CYS A 52 -1.04 -16.81 -17.10
C CYS A 52 0.41 -16.33 -16.92
N GLU A 53 1.18 -16.33 -18.00
CA GLU A 53 2.56 -15.84 -17.93
C GLU A 53 2.65 -14.44 -17.35
N GLN A 54 1.74 -13.55 -17.73
CA GLN A 54 1.78 -12.16 -17.30
C GLN A 54 1.41 -12.01 -15.83
N SER A 55 0.36 -12.67 -15.32
CA SER A 55 0.00 -12.61 -13.91
C SER A 55 1.10 -13.19 -13.01
N CYS A 56 1.75 -14.27 -13.46
CA CYS A 56 2.90 -14.84 -12.77
C CYS A 56 4.12 -13.92 -12.81
N LYS A 57 4.39 -13.25 -13.94
CA LYS A 57 5.49 -12.27 -14.05
C LYS A 57 5.28 -11.07 -13.13
N GLU A 58 4.08 -10.54 -13.04
CA GLU A 58 3.76 -9.43 -12.14
C GLU A 58 3.98 -9.84 -10.68
N GLN A 59 3.45 -10.99 -10.25
CA GLN A 59 3.68 -11.48 -8.89
C GLN A 59 5.14 -11.86 -8.63
N PHE A 60 5.84 -12.38 -9.62
CA PHE A 60 7.24 -12.79 -9.48
C PHE A 60 8.18 -11.61 -9.23
N LEU A 61 7.84 -10.44 -9.74
CA LEU A 61 8.59 -9.20 -9.54
C LEU A 61 8.05 -8.34 -8.38
N TYR A 62 6.90 -8.69 -7.84
CA TYR A 62 6.27 -7.95 -6.74
C TYR A 62 7.17 -7.96 -5.50
N GLU A 63 7.51 -6.78 -4.99
CA GLU A 63 8.40 -6.59 -3.83
C GLU A 63 9.83 -7.17 -3.97
N VAL A 64 10.24 -7.57 -5.17
CA VAL A 64 11.61 -8.01 -5.44
C VAL A 64 12.46 -6.82 -5.86
N LEU A 65 13.41 -6.44 -5.00
CA LEU A 65 14.31 -5.30 -5.25
C LEU A 65 15.51 -5.68 -6.15
N ASP A 66 16.04 -6.87 -5.96
CA ASP A 66 17.15 -7.41 -6.75
C ASP A 66 16.84 -8.84 -7.18
N PRO A 67 16.46 -9.05 -8.45
CA PRO A 67 16.17 -10.39 -8.99
C PRO A 67 17.34 -11.37 -8.92
N ALA A 68 18.57 -10.89 -8.89
CA ALA A 68 19.74 -11.74 -8.78
C ALA A 68 20.07 -12.15 -7.33
N ASN A 69 19.52 -11.45 -6.33
CA ASN A 69 19.80 -11.67 -4.92
C ASN A 69 18.54 -11.47 -4.04
N ASN A 70 17.53 -12.27 -4.26
CA ASN A 70 16.33 -12.25 -3.44
C ASN A 70 16.54 -13.11 -2.19
N LEU A 71 16.80 -12.45 -1.05
CA LEU A 71 17.14 -13.10 0.21
C LEU A 71 15.91 -13.71 0.88
N THR A 72 15.94 -15.00 1.10
CA THR A 72 14.99 -15.74 1.95
C THR A 72 15.70 -16.33 3.16
N PRO A 73 14.98 -16.83 4.18
CA PRO A 73 15.63 -17.47 5.32
C PRO A 73 16.51 -18.67 4.97
N ASP A 74 16.18 -19.40 3.90
CA ASP A 74 16.81 -20.68 3.60
C ASP A 74 17.76 -20.65 2.41
N VAL A 75 17.62 -19.65 1.55
CA VAL A 75 18.38 -19.57 0.31
C VAL A 75 18.41 -18.12 -0.20
N ASN A 76 19.51 -17.71 -0.84
CA ASN A 76 19.53 -16.51 -1.66
C ASN A 76 19.14 -16.92 -3.07
N VAL A 77 17.96 -16.46 -3.52
CA VAL A 77 17.35 -16.88 -4.79
C VAL A 77 17.76 -15.94 -5.90
N ASP A 78 18.23 -16.50 -7.02
CA ASP A 78 18.49 -15.80 -8.26
C ASP A 78 17.40 -16.17 -9.29
N ILE A 79 16.57 -15.21 -9.62
CA ILE A 79 15.48 -15.33 -10.59
C ILE A 79 15.72 -14.54 -11.88
N SER A 80 16.92 -13.97 -12.04
CA SER A 80 17.24 -13.10 -13.19
C SER A 80 17.14 -13.81 -14.55
N ASN A 81 17.33 -15.13 -14.58
CA ASN A 81 17.20 -15.96 -15.76
C ASN A 81 15.96 -16.85 -15.77
N ALA A 82 15.04 -16.65 -14.82
CA ALA A 82 13.82 -17.44 -14.75
C ALA A 82 12.99 -17.31 -16.03
N THR A 83 12.49 -18.45 -16.51
CA THR A 83 11.54 -18.49 -17.62
C THR A 83 10.16 -18.88 -17.11
N ILE A 84 9.15 -18.18 -17.58
CA ILE A 84 7.76 -18.36 -17.20
C ILE A 84 6.99 -18.69 -18.47
N THR A 85 6.45 -19.89 -18.59
CA THR A 85 5.87 -20.44 -19.81
C THR A 85 4.48 -21.00 -19.58
N GLN A 86 3.51 -20.57 -20.36
CA GLN A 86 2.17 -21.14 -20.34
C GLN A 86 2.20 -22.59 -20.84
N VAL A 87 1.77 -23.55 -20.04
CA VAL A 87 1.76 -24.98 -20.39
C VAL A 87 0.36 -25.58 -20.44
N GLY A 88 -0.67 -24.80 -20.10
CA GLY A 88 -2.08 -25.19 -20.15
C GLY A 88 -2.97 -24.06 -19.67
N ASP A 89 -4.29 -24.27 -19.72
CA ASP A 89 -5.25 -23.31 -19.19
C ASP A 89 -5.04 -23.12 -17.69
N ASN A 90 -4.83 -21.86 -17.26
CA ASN A 90 -4.51 -21.55 -15.87
C ASN A 90 -3.36 -22.39 -15.31
N ARG A 91 -2.33 -22.64 -16.12
CA ARG A 91 -1.17 -23.42 -15.72
C ARG A 91 0.10 -22.87 -16.36
N VAL A 92 1.04 -22.48 -15.52
CA VAL A 92 2.29 -21.85 -15.92
C VAL A 92 3.46 -22.62 -15.30
N ARG A 93 4.46 -22.96 -16.11
CA ARG A 93 5.72 -23.56 -15.65
C ARG A 93 6.78 -22.49 -15.46
N ILE A 94 7.55 -22.66 -14.41
CA ILE A 94 8.66 -21.76 -14.06
C ILE A 94 9.95 -22.59 -13.97
N ASP A 95 10.93 -22.20 -14.78
CA ASP A 95 12.22 -22.85 -14.90
C ASP A 95 13.36 -21.85 -14.68
N HIS A 96 14.60 -22.35 -14.55
CA HIS A 96 15.85 -21.58 -14.44
C HIS A 96 15.94 -20.66 -13.22
N ILE A 97 15.38 -21.10 -12.10
CA ILE A 97 15.60 -20.49 -10.79
C ILE A 97 16.86 -21.10 -10.18
N HIS A 98 17.74 -20.27 -9.66
CA HIS A 98 18.98 -20.72 -9.02
C HIS A 98 19.02 -20.32 -7.56
N GLY A 99 19.44 -21.27 -6.71
CA GLY A 99 19.72 -21.06 -5.29
C GLY A 99 21.20 -20.79 -5.06
N LYS A 100 21.52 -19.72 -4.33
CA LYS A 100 22.85 -19.43 -3.80
C LYS A 100 22.86 -19.74 -2.31
N GLU A 101 24.02 -19.63 -1.68
CA GLU A 101 24.17 -19.86 -0.25
C GLU A 101 23.22 -19.01 0.57
N LYS A 102 22.63 -19.62 1.61
CA LYS A 102 21.71 -18.92 2.52
C LYS A 102 22.43 -17.79 3.28
N PRO A 103 21.74 -16.72 3.62
CA PRO A 103 22.34 -15.62 4.38
C PRO A 103 22.68 -16.05 5.81
N ASP A 104 23.77 -15.49 6.35
CA ASP A 104 24.20 -15.70 7.75
C ASP A 104 23.29 -14.99 8.76
N THR A 105 22.45 -14.09 8.29
CA THR A 105 21.51 -13.33 9.12
C THR A 105 20.07 -13.59 8.72
N LEU A 106 19.16 -13.32 9.64
CA LEU A 106 17.72 -13.31 9.40
C LEU A 106 17.20 -11.88 9.53
N LYS A 107 16.24 -11.51 8.66
CA LYS A 107 15.55 -10.24 8.75
C LYS A 107 14.65 -10.22 9.99
N LEU A 108 14.77 -9.17 10.78
CA LEU A 108 13.91 -8.88 11.91
C LEU A 108 13.15 -7.57 11.65
N CYS A 109 11.83 -7.60 11.70
CA CYS A 109 11.00 -6.42 11.64
C CYS A 109 10.56 -6.04 13.06
N VAL A 110 11.11 -4.95 13.58
CA VAL A 110 10.78 -4.44 14.91
C VAL A 110 9.66 -3.40 14.79
N GLY A 111 8.52 -3.67 15.42
CA GLY A 111 7.47 -2.67 15.61
C GLY A 111 7.77 -1.81 16.83
N TYR A 112 7.71 -0.48 16.69
CA TYR A 112 7.89 0.44 17.82
C TYR A 112 6.88 1.58 17.76
N HIS A 113 6.53 2.12 18.93
CA HIS A 113 5.70 3.30 19.03
C HIS A 113 6.50 4.53 18.59
N LYS A 114 6.05 5.18 17.50
CA LYS A 114 6.73 6.34 16.93
C LYS A 114 6.16 7.66 17.44
N GLY A 115 4.89 7.68 17.81
CA GLY A 115 4.21 8.91 18.22
C GLY A 115 2.71 8.82 17.95
N TRP A 116 2.12 9.95 17.62
CA TRP A 116 0.68 10.12 17.45
C TRP A 116 0.37 10.81 16.13
N LYS A 117 -0.81 10.55 15.60
CA LYS A 117 -1.33 11.27 14.43
C LYS A 117 -2.79 11.62 14.60
N THR A 118 -3.19 12.71 13.96
CA THR A 118 -4.59 13.07 13.74
C THR A 118 -4.81 13.26 12.26
N VAL A 119 -5.83 12.63 11.71
CA VAL A 119 -6.23 12.82 10.30
C VAL A 119 -7.64 13.36 10.29
N SER A 120 -7.85 14.41 9.50
CA SER A 120 -9.17 14.99 9.27
C SER A 120 -9.36 15.31 7.80
N MET A 121 -10.62 15.30 7.37
CA MET A 121 -11.00 15.56 5.99
C MET A 121 -12.21 16.48 5.93
N LEU A 122 -12.20 17.38 4.93
CA LEU A 122 -13.34 18.22 4.54
C LEU A 122 -13.51 18.13 3.03
N SER A 123 -14.72 17.94 2.59
CA SER A 123 -15.09 17.95 1.16
C SER A 123 -15.63 19.31 0.73
N PHE A 124 -15.36 19.66 -0.50
CA PHE A 124 -15.80 20.89 -1.14
C PHE A 124 -16.40 20.56 -2.51
N ALA A 125 -17.60 21.06 -2.75
CA ALA A 125 -18.31 20.84 -4.00
C ALA A 125 -17.97 21.95 -5.01
N TRP A 126 -18.23 21.66 -6.29
CA TRP A 126 -18.25 22.65 -7.37
C TRP A 126 -19.16 23.87 -7.01
N PRO A 127 -18.90 25.10 -7.51
CA PRO A 127 -17.72 25.50 -8.28
C PRO A 127 -16.49 25.72 -7.39
N ASP A 128 -15.32 25.78 -8.03
CA ASP A 128 -14.05 26.13 -7.37
C ASP A 128 -13.67 25.19 -6.22
N ALA A 129 -13.98 23.89 -6.37
CA ALA A 129 -13.80 22.89 -5.30
C ALA A 129 -12.36 22.84 -4.77
N TYR A 130 -11.37 22.87 -5.65
CA TYR A 130 -9.95 22.87 -5.26
C TYR A 130 -9.53 24.18 -4.60
N GLU A 131 -9.91 25.33 -5.16
CA GLU A 131 -9.55 26.65 -4.61
C GLU A 131 -10.09 26.80 -3.18
N LYS A 132 -11.34 26.41 -2.94
CA LYS A 132 -11.97 26.41 -1.61
C LYS A 132 -11.24 25.47 -0.64
N ALA A 133 -10.87 24.27 -1.10
CA ALA A 133 -10.14 23.30 -0.31
C ALA A 133 -8.76 23.83 0.10
N GLN A 134 -8.04 24.43 -0.84
CA GLN A 134 -6.73 25.04 -0.59
C GLN A 134 -6.83 26.23 0.35
N TYR A 135 -7.79 27.12 0.13
CA TYR A 135 -8.02 28.27 1.00
C TYR A 135 -8.34 27.83 2.44
N CYS A 136 -9.14 26.77 2.60
CA CYS A 136 -9.40 26.18 3.92
C CYS A 136 -8.14 25.63 4.57
N ALA A 137 -7.29 24.94 3.82
CA ALA A 137 -5.99 24.46 4.30
C ALA A 137 -5.12 25.62 4.79
N ASP A 138 -5.04 26.71 4.04
CA ASP A 138 -4.29 27.91 4.41
C ASP A 138 -4.81 28.56 5.71
N ILE A 139 -6.12 28.61 5.91
CA ILE A 139 -6.73 29.09 7.15
C ILE A 139 -6.29 28.23 8.31
N ILE A 140 -6.36 26.90 8.17
CA ILE A 140 -5.97 25.96 9.21
C ILE A 140 -4.49 26.11 9.57
N MET A 141 -3.60 26.20 8.56
CA MET A 141 -2.17 26.40 8.79
C MET A 141 -1.87 27.72 9.52
N LYS A 142 -2.57 28.80 9.15
CA LYS A 142 -2.46 30.09 9.86
C LYS A 142 -2.90 29.96 11.32
N LYS A 143 -4.00 29.26 11.59
CA LYS A 143 -4.49 29.02 12.96
C LYS A 143 -3.51 28.16 13.77
N MET A 144 -2.94 27.12 13.19
CA MET A 144 -1.90 26.31 13.85
C MET A 144 -0.73 27.20 14.28
N LYS A 145 -0.24 28.05 13.39
CA LYS A 145 0.83 29.00 13.68
C LYS A 145 0.45 29.99 14.79
N GLN A 146 -0.72 30.62 14.71
CA GLN A 146 -1.22 31.58 15.71
C GLN A 146 -1.34 30.98 17.11
N LYS A 147 -1.72 29.70 17.20
CA LYS A 147 -1.86 28.97 18.46
C LYS A 147 -0.57 28.33 18.95
N GLY A 148 0.55 28.51 18.24
CA GLY A 148 1.84 27.95 18.61
C GLY A 148 1.82 26.43 18.67
N MET A 149 1.05 25.74 17.80
CA MET A 149 1.05 24.28 17.73
C MET A 149 2.40 23.77 17.28
N LYS A 150 2.93 22.78 18.02
CA LYS A 150 4.23 22.15 17.76
C LYS A 150 4.00 20.76 17.18
N ALA A 151 3.66 20.71 15.89
CA ALA A 151 3.60 19.47 15.16
C ALA A 151 4.99 19.15 14.59
N ASP A 152 5.39 17.88 14.65
CA ASP A 152 6.66 17.43 14.07
C ASP A 152 6.55 17.29 12.55
N ASP A 153 5.34 16.96 12.05
CA ASP A 153 5.03 16.92 10.62
C ASP A 153 3.56 17.25 10.35
N VAL A 154 3.31 17.92 9.22
CA VAL A 154 1.96 18.25 8.73
C VAL A 154 1.91 17.96 7.24
N HIS A 155 1.04 17.04 6.85
CA HIS A 155 0.82 16.70 5.46
C HIS A 155 -0.59 17.06 5.01
N ILE A 156 -0.70 17.85 3.95
CA ILE A 156 -1.95 18.22 3.30
C ILE A 156 -1.98 17.62 1.89
N SER A 157 -3.06 16.94 1.58
CA SER A 157 -3.30 16.39 0.25
C SER A 157 -4.76 16.63 -0.17
N PHE A 158 -4.99 16.66 -1.47
CA PHE A 158 -6.29 16.88 -2.08
C PHE A 158 -6.70 15.61 -2.81
N ILE A 159 -7.59 14.83 -2.17
CA ILE A 159 -8.09 13.56 -2.71
C ILE A 159 -8.95 13.88 -3.95
N GLY A 160 -8.74 13.11 -4.99
CA GLY A 160 -9.30 13.34 -6.30
C GLY A 160 -8.38 14.14 -7.24
N LEU A 161 -7.30 14.71 -6.72
CA LEU A 161 -6.33 15.48 -7.48
C LEU A 161 -4.90 14.96 -7.32
N ASN A 162 -4.26 15.22 -6.17
CA ASN A 162 -2.81 14.98 -5.98
C ASN A 162 -2.46 14.04 -4.83
N SER A 163 -3.44 13.35 -4.25
CA SER A 163 -3.21 12.46 -3.11
C SER A 163 -2.47 11.16 -3.46
N LEU A 164 -2.50 10.73 -4.72
CA LEU A 164 -1.85 9.51 -5.20
C LEU A 164 -0.60 9.81 -6.04
N HIS A 165 -0.69 10.74 -6.97
CA HIS A 165 0.35 10.98 -7.96
C HIS A 165 1.16 12.26 -7.74
N LEU A 166 0.87 13.02 -6.70
CA LEU A 166 1.58 14.27 -6.34
C LEU A 166 1.76 15.20 -7.56
N ASN A 167 3.00 15.40 -7.98
CA ASN A 167 3.39 16.37 -9.02
C ASN A 167 3.05 15.93 -10.46
N VAL A 168 2.54 14.71 -10.67
CA VAL A 168 2.10 14.24 -12.00
C VAL A 168 0.62 14.45 -12.24
N ALA A 169 -0.13 14.94 -11.24
CA ALA A 169 -1.53 15.35 -11.44
C ALA A 169 -1.62 16.56 -12.39
N ASP A 170 -2.65 16.57 -13.23
CA ASP A 170 -2.94 17.73 -14.07
C ASP A 170 -3.47 18.87 -13.20
N MET A 171 -2.66 19.92 -13.06
CA MET A 171 -2.94 21.13 -12.27
C MET A 171 -3.27 22.32 -13.18
N SER A 172 -3.63 22.09 -14.44
CA SER A 172 -4.07 23.16 -15.34
C SER A 172 -5.34 23.85 -14.81
N GLU A 173 -5.51 25.12 -15.15
CA GLU A 173 -6.69 25.91 -14.76
C GLU A 173 -7.98 25.24 -15.21
N GLU A 174 -7.98 24.66 -16.40
CA GLU A 174 -9.12 23.93 -16.96
C GLU A 174 -9.45 22.67 -16.16
N ALA A 175 -8.44 21.86 -15.83
CA ALA A 175 -8.62 20.65 -15.02
C ALA A 175 -9.17 20.99 -13.63
N LEU A 176 -8.65 22.02 -12.99
CA LEU A 176 -9.08 22.46 -11.66
C LEU A 176 -10.51 23.01 -11.65
N LYS A 177 -10.89 23.80 -12.65
CA LYS A 177 -12.26 24.35 -12.79
C LYS A 177 -13.30 23.26 -13.03
N ASN A 178 -12.93 22.15 -13.65
CA ASN A 178 -13.83 21.05 -13.99
C ASN A 178 -13.99 20.03 -12.85
N LEU A 179 -13.33 20.22 -11.72
CA LEU A 179 -13.50 19.33 -10.57
C LEU A 179 -14.90 19.49 -9.95
N ASN A 180 -15.68 18.42 -9.95
CA ASN A 180 -16.99 18.38 -9.31
C ASN A 180 -16.89 18.48 -7.78
N GLU A 181 -15.86 17.86 -7.22
CA GLU A 181 -15.59 17.84 -5.79
C GLU A 181 -14.09 17.67 -5.51
N CYS A 182 -13.66 18.13 -4.35
CA CYS A 182 -12.31 17.98 -3.84
C CYS A 182 -12.37 17.71 -2.35
N VAL A 183 -11.61 16.72 -1.86
CA VAL A 183 -11.50 16.45 -0.43
C VAL A 183 -10.13 16.88 0.07
N MET A 184 -10.08 17.91 0.89
CA MET A 184 -8.89 18.29 1.64
C MET A 184 -8.67 17.25 2.75
N ARG A 185 -7.52 16.61 2.76
CA ARG A 185 -7.06 15.74 3.83
C ARG A 185 -5.87 16.39 4.52
N ILE A 186 -5.98 16.62 5.82
CA ILE A 186 -4.88 17.09 6.66
C ILE A 186 -4.50 16.01 7.66
N ALA A 187 -3.21 15.66 7.72
CA ALA A 187 -2.63 14.76 8.69
C ALA A 187 -1.57 15.51 9.50
N VAL A 188 -1.66 15.41 10.81
CA VAL A 188 -0.72 16.00 11.74
C VAL A 188 -0.08 14.88 12.55
N PHE A 189 1.25 14.88 12.63
CA PHE A 189 2.03 13.95 13.43
C PHE A 189 2.79 14.69 14.52
N SER A 190 2.88 14.08 15.70
CA SER A 190 3.77 14.52 16.77
C SER A 190 4.09 13.38 17.73
N GLU A 191 5.26 13.45 18.37
CA GLU A 191 5.59 12.59 19.51
C GLU A 191 4.75 12.91 20.74
N ASP A 192 4.20 14.15 20.83
CA ASP A 192 3.24 14.54 21.88
C ASP A 192 1.80 14.40 21.40
N LYS A 193 1.06 13.51 22.08
CA LYS A 193 -0.38 13.28 21.85
C LYS A 193 -1.21 14.55 21.92
N ASN A 194 -0.88 15.46 22.84
CA ASN A 194 -1.64 16.68 23.04
C ASN A 194 -1.46 17.66 21.88
N GLU A 195 -0.28 17.70 21.27
CA GLU A 195 -0.06 18.51 20.07
C GLU A 195 -0.93 18.02 18.90
N CYS A 196 -1.01 16.72 18.68
CA CYS A 196 -1.90 16.12 17.70
C CYS A 196 -3.39 16.43 17.97
N ALA A 197 -3.80 16.53 19.23
CA ALA A 197 -5.19 16.81 19.58
C ALA A 197 -5.60 18.26 19.28
N LYS A 198 -4.67 19.22 19.30
CA LYS A 198 -4.96 20.66 19.09
C LYS A 198 -5.54 20.99 17.71
N ILE A 199 -5.29 20.16 16.69
CA ILE A 199 -5.83 20.40 15.35
C ILE A 199 -7.35 20.15 15.27
N ILE A 200 -7.88 19.23 16.09
CA ILE A 200 -9.27 18.78 16.00
C ILE A 200 -10.28 19.94 16.11
N PRO A 201 -10.18 20.85 17.09
CA PRO A 201 -11.10 21.97 17.21
C PRO A 201 -10.93 23.04 16.10
N GLU A 202 -9.87 22.99 15.31
CA GLU A 202 -9.66 23.93 14.22
C GLU A 202 -10.31 23.49 12.89
N ILE A 203 -10.54 22.19 12.74
CA ILE A 203 -11.14 21.62 11.54
C ILE A 203 -12.67 21.78 11.53
N SER A 204 -13.31 21.35 12.62
CA SER A 204 -14.79 21.32 12.70
C SER A 204 -15.46 22.66 12.40
N PRO A 205 -14.95 23.80 12.86
CA PRO A 205 -15.57 25.09 12.57
C PRO A 205 -15.48 25.49 11.10
N MET A 206 -14.59 24.90 10.30
CA MET A 206 -14.42 25.28 8.88
C MET A 206 -15.66 25.00 8.04
N GLN A 207 -16.54 24.13 8.48
CA GLN A 207 -17.82 23.89 7.81
C GLN A 207 -18.73 25.13 7.81
N LEU A 208 -18.65 25.94 8.87
CA LEU A 208 -19.47 27.14 9.05
C LEU A 208 -18.68 28.44 8.86
N ASN A 209 -17.40 28.43 9.17
CA ASN A 209 -16.53 29.61 9.17
C ASN A 209 -15.49 29.60 8.04
N GLY A 210 -15.52 28.60 7.17
CA GLY A 210 -14.68 28.46 5.99
C GLY A 210 -15.38 28.89 4.71
N PRO A 211 -14.81 28.55 3.55
CA PRO A 211 -15.44 28.77 2.26
C PRO A 211 -16.80 28.05 2.15
N PRO A 212 -17.73 28.54 1.32
CA PRO A 212 -19.05 27.93 1.17
C PRO A 212 -18.98 26.53 0.59
N GLY A 213 -19.90 25.66 1.03
CA GLY A 213 -20.01 24.30 0.52
C GLY A 213 -19.03 23.29 1.14
N ALA A 214 -18.38 23.65 2.25
CA ALA A 214 -17.61 22.71 3.04
C ALA A 214 -18.51 21.70 3.76
N SER A 215 -18.15 20.42 3.71
CA SER A 215 -18.83 19.35 4.43
C SER A 215 -17.85 18.38 5.09
N PHE A 216 -18.30 17.71 6.14
CA PHE A 216 -17.48 16.64 6.75
C PHE A 216 -17.34 15.45 5.82
N PHE A 217 -16.14 14.86 5.86
CA PHE A 217 -15.83 13.63 5.16
C PHE A 217 -15.07 12.70 6.11
N GLY A 218 -15.50 11.44 6.21
CA GLY A 218 -14.79 10.44 7.01
C GLY A 218 -15.03 10.48 8.53
N GLY A 219 -15.99 11.27 9.02
CA GLY A 219 -16.35 11.34 10.45
C GLY A 219 -15.45 12.26 11.28
N ARG A 220 -15.61 12.18 12.63
CA ARG A 220 -14.88 13.04 13.57
C ARG A 220 -13.43 12.59 13.70
N ALA A 221 -12.49 13.52 13.57
CA ALA A 221 -11.07 13.29 13.78
C ALA A 221 -10.78 12.76 15.19
N ARG A 222 -9.82 11.85 15.31
CA ARG A 222 -9.34 11.28 16.56
C ARG A 222 -7.82 11.18 16.52
N VAL A 223 -7.19 11.30 17.69
CA VAL A 223 -5.77 11.02 17.85
C VAL A 223 -5.57 9.50 17.85
N GLN A 224 -4.65 9.02 17.04
CA GLN A 224 -4.31 7.61 16.86
C GLN A 224 -2.82 7.40 17.13
N GLU A 225 -2.47 6.26 17.68
CA GLU A 225 -1.07 5.84 17.79
C GLU A 225 -0.47 5.56 16.42
N VAL A 226 0.80 5.87 16.29
CA VAL A 226 1.61 5.53 15.11
C VAL A 226 2.64 4.50 15.51
N MET A 227 2.44 3.28 15.01
CA MET A 227 3.44 2.23 15.05
C MET A 227 4.30 2.31 13.79
N ALA A 228 5.59 2.33 13.96
CA ALA A 228 6.54 2.27 12.85
C ALA A 228 7.28 0.93 12.84
N LEU A 229 7.76 0.54 11.67
CA LEU A 229 8.58 -0.65 11.49
C LEU A 229 10.05 -0.25 11.33
N TRP A 230 10.92 -0.95 12.02
CA TRP A 230 12.35 -0.84 11.86
C TRP A 230 12.89 -2.19 11.41
N PRO A 231 13.16 -2.37 10.11
CA PRO A 231 13.80 -3.57 9.61
C PRO A 231 15.27 -3.57 10.03
N THR A 232 15.68 -4.68 10.62
CA THR A 232 17.06 -4.93 11.02
C THR A 232 17.41 -6.39 10.76
N SER A 233 18.61 -6.82 11.13
CA SER A 233 19.03 -8.22 11.01
C SER A 233 19.53 -8.75 12.34
N VAL A 234 19.37 -10.05 12.53
CA VAL A 234 19.94 -10.80 13.65
C VAL A 234 20.79 -11.95 13.12
N PRO A 235 21.85 -12.35 13.82
CA PRO A 235 22.58 -13.55 13.49
C PRO A 235 21.64 -14.76 13.46
N ARG A 236 21.82 -15.67 12.49
CA ARG A 236 20.96 -16.84 12.33
C ARG A 236 20.93 -17.72 13.56
N GLU A 237 22.08 -17.89 14.22
CA GLU A 237 22.23 -18.67 15.44
C GLU A 237 21.48 -18.12 16.65
N ALA A 238 21.05 -16.87 16.61
CA ALA A 238 20.22 -16.27 17.67
C ALA A 238 18.76 -16.71 17.62
N VAL A 239 18.36 -17.42 16.55
CA VAL A 239 16.97 -17.88 16.33
C VAL A 239 16.94 -19.40 16.27
N GLU A 240 16.25 -20.04 17.22
CA GLU A 240 16.00 -21.48 17.17
C GLU A 240 14.87 -21.79 16.19
N ILE A 241 15.21 -22.45 15.07
CA ILE A 241 14.24 -22.86 14.05
C ILE A 241 13.74 -24.26 14.37
N LYS A 242 12.42 -24.42 14.53
CA LYS A 242 11.76 -25.71 14.77
C LYS A 242 10.80 -26.04 13.64
N SER A 243 10.79 -27.28 13.18
CA SER A 243 9.80 -27.79 12.24
C SER A 243 9.00 -28.93 12.88
N HIS A 244 7.69 -28.96 12.59
CA HIS A 244 6.79 -30.02 13.04
C HIS A 244 6.06 -30.60 11.83
N ILE A 245 6.06 -31.93 11.71
CA ILE A 245 5.25 -32.62 10.70
C ILE A 245 3.92 -32.99 11.36
N ILE A 246 2.82 -32.52 10.76
CA ILE A 246 1.46 -32.87 11.18
C ILE A 246 0.92 -33.84 10.13
N THR A 247 0.56 -35.04 10.55
CA THR A 247 -0.16 -36.00 9.69
C THR A 247 -1.65 -35.78 9.90
N ILE A 248 -2.39 -35.53 8.80
CA ILE A 248 -3.83 -35.31 8.77
C ILE A 248 -4.53 -36.62 8.39
#